data_2010975fe2d86911bfad2402e4b3f554
#
_entry.id   2010975fe2d86911bfad2402e4b3f554
#
_cell.length_a   1.000
_cell.length_b   1.000
_cell.length_c   1.000
_cell.angle_alpha   90.00
_cell.angle_beta   90.00
_cell.angle_gamma   90.00
#
_symmetry.space_group_name_H-M   'P 1'
#
loop_
_entity.id
_entity.type
_entity.pdbx_description
1 polymer ?
#
loop_
_entity_poly.entity_id
_entity_poly.type
_entity_poly.pdbx_seq_one_letter_code
_entity_poly.pdbx_strand_id
1 'polypeptide(L)'
;MSNRHYSVKEQDVEKFNSKLLSISNARDEGDWKSIPHTHPFTELFFVSDGKGSFLFDQTTHSIYPGDLVIIPPYTEHTERSLPNQPLEYYVLGIDGISFLASDKTTADYL
;
A
#
# COMPACT_ATOMS: atom_id res chain seq x y z
N MET A 1 9.57 13.03 -7.83
CA MET A 1 8.86 12.33 -6.75
C MET A 1 7.89 13.27 -6.07
N SER A 2 6.68 12.85 -5.90
CA SER A 2 5.70 13.67 -5.20
C SER A 2 5.58 13.22 -3.75
N ASN A 3 5.46 14.18 -2.87
CA ASN A 3 5.23 13.93 -1.45
C ASN A 3 3.80 14.28 -1.10
N ARG A 4 3.18 13.41 -0.36
CA ARG A 4 1.87 13.67 0.19
C ARG A 4 1.93 13.53 1.70
N HIS A 5 1.53 14.56 2.36
CA HIS A 5 1.61 14.65 3.81
C HIS A 5 0.23 14.49 4.42
N TYR A 6 0.11 13.61 5.40
CA TYR A 6 -1.14 13.37 6.11
C TYR A 6 -0.94 13.77 7.56
N SER A 7 -1.88 14.54 8.06
CA SER A 7 -1.87 14.96 9.46
C SER A 7 -3.06 14.36 10.20
N VAL A 8 -2.84 14.03 11.45
CA VAL A 8 -3.90 13.55 12.33
C VAL A 8 -4.08 14.55 13.43
N LYS A 9 -5.32 15.00 13.64
CA LYS A 9 -5.62 15.93 14.73
C LYS A 9 -5.53 15.20 16.06
N GLU A 10 -5.07 15.90 17.07
CA GLU A 10 -4.88 15.31 18.39
C GLU A 10 -6.16 14.69 18.93
N GLN A 11 -7.29 15.36 18.77
CA GLN A 11 -8.57 14.83 19.23
C GLN A 11 -9.00 13.57 18.46
N ASP A 12 -8.51 13.41 17.24
CA ASP A 12 -8.82 12.21 16.45
C ASP A 12 -7.93 11.05 16.86
N VAL A 13 -6.73 11.33 17.29
CA VAL A 13 -5.81 10.30 17.79
C VAL A 13 -6.43 9.59 18.99
N GLU A 14 -7.06 10.30 19.87
CA GLU A 14 -7.70 9.71 21.05
C GLU A 14 -8.86 8.78 20.69
N LYS A 15 -9.44 8.98 19.51
CA LYS A 15 -10.54 8.16 19.03
C LYS A 15 -10.07 7.03 18.12
N PHE A 16 -8.79 6.99 17.84
CA PHE A 16 -8.25 5.98 16.96
C PHE A 16 -8.33 4.61 17.59
N ASN A 17 -8.97 3.70 16.90
CA ASN A 17 -9.09 2.32 17.33
C ASN A 17 -8.55 1.43 16.22
N SER A 18 -7.27 1.57 15.94
CA SER A 18 -6.61 0.80 14.92
C SER A 18 -5.88 -0.37 15.53
N LYS A 19 -5.73 -1.42 14.74
CA LYS A 19 -5.06 -2.63 15.17
C LYS A 19 -4.16 -3.14 14.06
N LEU A 20 -2.90 -3.36 14.38
CA LEU A 20 -1.99 -4.03 13.46
C LEU A 20 -2.32 -5.52 13.45
N LEU A 21 -2.74 -6.01 12.29
CA LEU A 21 -3.12 -7.41 12.12
C LEU A 21 -1.93 -8.28 11.73
N SER A 22 -1.05 -7.73 10.90
CA SER A 22 0.07 -8.50 10.36
C SER A 22 1.16 -7.57 9.87
N ILE A 23 2.36 -8.09 9.86
CA ILE A 23 3.50 -7.48 9.21
C ILE A 23 4.30 -8.61 8.58
N SER A 24 4.68 -8.46 7.34
CA SER A 24 5.49 -9.45 6.65
C SER A 24 6.50 -8.80 5.74
N ASN A 25 7.57 -9.52 5.50
CA ASN A 25 8.58 -9.18 4.49
C ASN A 25 8.54 -10.27 3.44
N ALA A 26 8.45 -9.87 2.19
CA ALA A 26 8.33 -10.82 1.10
C ALA A 26 9.22 -10.42 -0.06
N ARG A 27 9.59 -11.40 -0.85
CA ARG A 27 10.36 -11.21 -2.07
C ARG A 27 9.69 -11.99 -3.19
N ASP A 28 9.33 -11.30 -4.25
CA ASP A 28 8.74 -11.93 -5.44
C ASP A 28 9.85 -12.31 -6.41
N GLU A 29 10.20 -13.58 -6.43
CA GLU A 29 11.27 -14.08 -7.26
C GLU A 29 10.81 -14.58 -8.63
N GLY A 30 9.61 -14.19 -9.05
CA GLY A 30 9.08 -14.58 -10.35
C GLY A 30 8.28 -15.87 -10.35
N ASP A 31 8.25 -16.58 -9.23
CA ASP A 31 7.45 -17.78 -9.04
C ASP A 31 6.08 -17.48 -8.43
N TRP A 32 5.84 -16.22 -8.13
CA TRP A 32 4.60 -15.77 -7.54
C TRP A 32 3.53 -15.65 -8.61
N LYS A 33 2.39 -16.24 -8.36
CA LYS A 33 1.26 -16.10 -9.28
C LYS A 33 0.59 -14.77 -9.03
N SER A 34 0.51 -13.94 -10.07
CA SER A 34 -0.12 -12.63 -9.98
C SER A 34 -1.63 -12.79 -10.01
N ILE A 35 -2.21 -13.26 -8.92
CA ILE A 35 -3.64 -13.47 -8.77
C ILE A 35 -4.22 -12.30 -7.98
N PRO A 36 -5.15 -11.54 -8.57
CA PRO A 36 -5.80 -10.47 -7.83
C PRO A 36 -6.49 -10.98 -6.58
N HIS A 37 -6.37 -10.24 -5.51
CA HIS A 37 -6.98 -10.59 -4.23
C HIS A 37 -7.44 -9.33 -3.49
N THR A 38 -8.29 -9.52 -2.49
CA THR A 38 -8.79 -8.44 -1.66
C THR A 38 -8.65 -8.81 -0.19
N HIS A 39 -8.66 -7.77 0.65
CA HIS A 39 -8.65 -7.94 2.10
C HIS A 39 -9.66 -7.01 2.76
N PRO A 40 -10.25 -7.40 3.89
CA PRO A 40 -11.20 -6.54 4.59
C PRO A 40 -10.54 -5.46 5.46
N PHE A 41 -9.25 -5.23 5.28
CA PHE A 41 -8.48 -4.25 6.05
C PHE A 41 -7.59 -3.45 5.12
N THR A 42 -7.01 -2.36 5.64
CA THR A 42 -6.06 -1.55 4.88
C THR A 42 -4.70 -2.24 4.85
N GLU A 43 -4.06 -2.25 3.70
CA GLU A 43 -2.68 -2.68 3.57
C GLU A 43 -1.76 -1.51 3.26
N LEU A 44 -0.61 -1.50 3.91
CA LEU A 44 0.49 -0.61 3.57
C LEU A 44 1.60 -1.47 2.98
N PHE A 45 1.96 -1.17 1.76
CA PHE A 45 2.93 -1.95 0.99
C PHE A 45 4.14 -1.06 0.71
N PHE A 46 5.27 -1.37 1.33
CA PHE A 46 6.48 -0.58 1.20
C PHE A 46 7.53 -1.34 0.40
N VAL A 47 7.97 -0.78 -0.72
CA VAL A 47 8.96 -1.40 -1.58
C VAL A 47 10.35 -1.05 -1.08
N SER A 48 11.12 -2.07 -0.71
CA SER A 48 12.48 -1.90 -0.23
C SER A 48 13.54 -2.17 -1.29
N ASP A 49 13.23 -3.00 -2.29
CA ASP A 49 14.17 -3.33 -3.35
C ASP A 49 13.43 -3.84 -4.58
N GLY A 50 14.12 -3.87 -5.71
CA GLY A 50 13.55 -4.36 -6.95
C GLY A 50 12.69 -3.35 -7.66
N LYS A 51 12.11 -3.77 -8.78
CA LYS A 51 11.22 -2.94 -9.59
C LYS A 51 10.11 -3.79 -10.13
N GLY A 52 8.96 -3.18 -10.29
CA GLY A 52 7.82 -3.89 -10.84
C GLY A 52 6.64 -2.99 -11.03
N SER A 53 5.47 -3.58 -10.98
CA SER A 53 4.22 -2.87 -11.13
C SER A 53 3.21 -3.37 -10.10
N PHE A 54 2.28 -2.50 -9.81
CA PHE A 54 1.16 -2.78 -8.94
C PHE A 54 -0.11 -2.58 -9.73
N LEU A 55 -0.95 -3.60 -9.76
CA LEU A 55 -2.22 -3.55 -10.48
C LEU A 55 -3.34 -3.44 -9.46
N PHE A 56 -4.08 -2.35 -9.53
CA PHE A 56 -5.29 -2.22 -8.75
C PHE A 56 -6.27 -1.30 -9.50
N ASP A 57 -7.55 -1.52 -9.25
CA ASP A 57 -8.61 -0.76 -9.89
C ASP A 57 -8.43 -0.75 -11.42
N GLN A 58 -8.02 -1.89 -11.99
CA GLN A 58 -7.79 -2.11 -13.41
C GLN A 58 -6.73 -1.17 -14.02
N THR A 59 -5.87 -0.61 -13.18
CA THR A 59 -4.81 0.28 -13.61
C THR A 59 -3.47 -0.26 -13.11
N THR A 60 -2.46 -0.18 -13.97
CA THR A 60 -1.11 -0.63 -13.65
C THR A 60 -0.25 0.57 -13.28
N HIS A 61 0.42 0.47 -12.15
CA HIS A 61 1.31 1.51 -11.64
C HIS A 61 2.71 0.94 -11.46
N SER A 62 3.71 1.65 -11.97
CA SER A 62 5.09 1.27 -11.74
C SER A 62 5.48 1.57 -10.29
N ILE A 63 6.24 0.68 -9.68
CA ILE A 63 6.71 0.84 -8.30
C ILE A 63 8.21 0.63 -8.24
N TYR A 64 8.85 1.38 -7.35
CA TYR A 64 10.30 1.46 -7.18
C TYR A 64 10.65 1.47 -5.70
N PRO A 65 11.90 1.17 -5.34
CA PRO A 65 12.32 1.25 -3.94
C PRO A 65 12.01 2.61 -3.33
N GLY A 66 11.45 2.58 -2.14
CA GLY A 66 11.04 3.79 -1.44
C GLY A 66 9.56 4.13 -1.61
N ASP A 67 8.88 3.46 -2.54
CA ASP A 67 7.46 3.71 -2.75
C ASP A 67 6.63 3.06 -1.64
N LEU A 68 5.60 3.77 -1.24
CA LEU A 68 4.58 3.27 -0.32
C LEU A 68 3.25 3.22 -1.06
N VAL A 69 2.66 2.05 -1.11
CA VAL A 69 1.34 1.87 -1.69
C VAL A 69 0.34 1.63 -0.57
N ILE A 70 -0.73 2.40 -0.57
CA ILE A 70 -1.80 2.27 0.40
C ILE A 70 -3.00 1.64 -0.31
N ILE A 71 -3.42 0.49 0.19
CA ILE A 71 -4.51 -0.26 -0.42
C ILE A 71 -5.68 -0.25 0.54
N PRO A 72 -6.77 0.46 0.18
CA PRO A 72 -7.96 0.47 1.02
C PRO A 72 -8.60 -0.92 1.14
N PRO A 73 -9.46 -1.12 2.14
CA PRO A 73 -10.18 -2.39 2.27
C PRO A 73 -10.96 -2.73 1.00
N TYR A 74 -11.02 -4.01 0.70
CA TYR A 74 -11.80 -4.58 -0.41
C TYR A 74 -11.38 -4.09 -1.80
N THR A 75 -10.18 -3.55 -1.94
CA THR A 75 -9.64 -3.15 -3.23
C THR A 75 -8.89 -4.32 -3.84
N GLU A 76 -9.33 -4.77 -5.00
CA GLU A 76 -8.67 -5.87 -5.70
C GLU A 76 -7.30 -5.40 -6.22
N HIS A 77 -6.28 -6.16 -5.91
CA HIS A 77 -4.90 -5.78 -6.24
C HIS A 77 -4.01 -7.00 -6.41
N THR A 78 -2.90 -6.79 -7.12
CA THR A 78 -1.79 -7.73 -7.19
C THR A 78 -0.51 -6.97 -7.60
N GLU A 79 0.62 -7.62 -7.42
CA GLU A 79 1.92 -7.04 -7.79
C GLU A 79 2.68 -8.00 -8.70
N ARG A 80 3.63 -7.44 -9.46
CA ARG A 80 4.47 -8.22 -10.36
C ARG A 80 5.84 -7.56 -10.47
N SER A 81 6.88 -8.36 -10.31
CA SER A 81 8.26 -7.92 -10.52
C SER A 81 8.58 -7.80 -12.00
N LEU A 82 9.49 -6.89 -12.34
CA LEU A 82 10.13 -6.90 -13.65
C LEU A 82 11.09 -8.08 -13.74
N PRO A 83 11.37 -8.59 -14.94
CA PRO A 83 12.33 -9.66 -15.10
C PRO A 83 13.68 -9.31 -14.48
N ASN A 84 14.24 -10.22 -13.71
CA ASN A 84 15.56 -10.08 -13.07
C ASN A 84 15.66 -8.93 -12.06
N GLN A 85 14.52 -8.40 -11.62
CA GLN A 85 14.48 -7.34 -10.61
C GLN A 85 13.40 -7.66 -9.57
N PRO A 86 13.58 -8.71 -8.77
CA PRO A 86 12.53 -9.15 -7.86
C PRO A 86 12.17 -8.07 -6.86
N LEU A 87 10.89 -7.82 -6.73
CA LEU A 87 10.36 -6.91 -5.72
C LEU A 87 10.59 -7.51 -4.34
N GLU A 88 11.11 -6.69 -3.47
CA GLU A 88 11.19 -7.00 -2.04
C GLU A 88 10.43 -5.92 -1.30
N TYR A 89 9.56 -6.33 -0.39
CA TYR A 89 8.64 -5.39 0.22
C TYR A 89 8.18 -5.82 1.60
N TYR A 90 7.74 -4.84 2.36
CA TYR A 90 7.08 -5.04 3.64
C TYR A 90 5.60 -4.76 3.47
N VAL A 91 4.76 -5.58 4.06
CA VAL A 91 3.31 -5.40 4.02
C VAL A 91 2.78 -5.38 5.43
N LEU A 92 2.02 -4.34 5.75
CA LEU A 92 1.32 -4.22 7.02
C LEU A 92 -0.17 -4.28 6.76
N GLY A 93 -0.87 -5.15 7.48
CA GLY A 93 -2.33 -5.18 7.47
C GLY A 93 -2.84 -4.49 8.73
N ILE A 94 -3.69 -3.49 8.56
CA ILE A 94 -4.16 -2.66 9.66
C ILE A 94 -5.67 -2.57 9.61
N ASP A 95 -6.31 -2.95 10.70
CA ASP A 95 -7.75 -2.81 10.87
C ASP A 95 -8.07 -1.50 11.57
N GLY A 96 -9.25 -0.97 11.32
CA GLY A 96 -9.74 0.23 12.01
C GLY A 96 -9.18 1.53 11.50
N ILE A 97 -8.46 1.52 10.39
CA ILE A 97 -7.95 2.74 9.77
C ILE A 97 -8.18 2.67 8.27
N SER A 98 -8.54 3.79 7.67
CA SER A 98 -8.60 3.90 6.22
C SER A 98 -8.11 5.27 5.81
N PHE A 99 -7.55 5.31 4.61
CA PHE A 99 -7.05 6.54 4.02
C PHE A 99 -7.92 6.87 2.83
N LEU A 100 -8.43 8.10 2.80
CA LEU A 100 -9.23 8.57 1.68
C LEU A 100 -8.35 9.44 0.80
N ALA A 101 -8.28 9.08 -0.46
CA ALA A 101 -7.61 9.92 -1.43
C ALA A 101 -8.51 11.07 -1.80
N SER A 102 -7.94 12.27 -1.85
CA SER A 102 -8.64 13.44 -2.32
C SER A 102 -7.81 14.07 -3.42
N ASP A 103 -8.42 14.24 -4.56
CA ASP A 103 -7.75 14.87 -5.71
C ASP A 103 -7.80 16.39 -5.65
N LYS A 104 -8.72 16.94 -4.88
CA LYS A 104 -8.94 18.37 -4.86
C LYS A 104 -8.50 19.04 -3.59
N THR A 105 -8.57 18.33 -2.52
CA THR A 105 -8.42 18.89 -1.20
C THR A 105 -7.28 18.23 -0.47
N THR A 106 -6.18 18.05 -1.18
CA THR A 106 -4.99 17.49 -0.59
C THR A 106 -4.55 18.27 0.64
N ALA A 107 -4.93 19.52 0.70
CA ALA A 107 -4.70 20.35 1.89
C ALA A 107 -5.35 19.76 3.13
N ASP A 108 -6.37 18.97 2.97
CA ASP A 108 -7.05 18.34 4.10
C ASP A 108 -6.15 17.36 4.85
N TYR A 109 -5.07 16.97 4.23
CA TYR A 109 -4.12 16.02 4.81
C TYR A 109 -2.91 16.68 5.43
N LEU A 110 -2.87 17.96 5.41
CA LEU A 110 -1.71 18.70 5.91
C LEU A 110 -1.91 19.29 7.28
#